data_1d43928b10e0a3d27d85dd2f4621c39c
#
_entry.id   1d43928b10e0a3d27d85dd2f4621c39c
#
_cell.length_a   1.000
_cell.length_b   1.000
_cell.length_c   1.000
_cell.angle_alpha   90.00
_cell.angle_beta   90.00
_cell.angle_gamma   90.00
#
_symmetry.space_group_name_H-M   'P 1'
#
loop_
_entity.id
_entity.type
_entity.pdbx_description
1 polymer ?
#
loop_
_entity_poly.entity_id
_entity_poly.type
_entity_poly.pdbx_seq_one_letter_code
_entity_poly.pdbx_strand_id
1 'polypeptide(L)'
;MGFSLIASAAILAVTLFMAVEIITGALLPTLDGINTSYGELKNRINDQLQTHINITTVSRSANGGNYNYNISVQNTGSVTLKTEKFAVLVNGVAYPASCSCAYIYPQNIGYFTLTNITSGGATRIKIISDNGIADYYMYTP
;
A
#
# COMPACT_ATOMS: atom_id res chain seq x y z
N MET A 1 -12.40 64.44 22.69
CA MET A 1 -11.55 63.29 23.13
C MET A 1 -12.26 61.91 23.13
N GLY A 2 -13.57 61.82 23.30
CA GLY A 2 -14.29 60.58 23.32
C GLY A 2 -14.38 59.81 21.96
N PHE A 3 -14.42 60.56 20.85
CA PHE A 3 -14.59 59.98 19.53
C PHE A 3 -13.36 59.14 19.07
N SER A 4 -12.16 59.59 19.44
CA SER A 4 -10.90 58.88 19.13
C SER A 4 -10.77 57.54 19.90
N LEU A 5 -11.27 57.48 21.12
CA LEU A 5 -11.22 56.30 21.96
C LEU A 5 -12.20 55.21 21.45
N ILE A 6 -13.38 55.62 21.00
CA ILE A 6 -14.38 54.71 20.41
C ILE A 6 -13.87 54.15 19.07
N ALA A 7 -13.28 55.01 18.23
CA ALA A 7 -12.72 54.57 16.95
C ALA A 7 -11.56 53.55 17.12
N SER A 8 -10.66 53.81 18.07
CA SER A 8 -9.55 52.88 18.35
C SER A 8 -10.03 51.55 18.94
N ALA A 9 -11.05 51.59 19.82
CA ALA A 9 -11.67 50.38 20.36
C ALA A 9 -12.35 49.54 19.27
N ALA A 10 -13.04 50.20 18.31
CA ALA A 10 -13.67 49.51 17.19
C ALA A 10 -12.63 48.83 16.26
N ILE A 11 -11.51 49.50 15.96
CA ILE A 11 -10.43 48.94 15.16
C ILE A 11 -9.81 47.70 15.85
N LEU A 12 -9.55 47.80 17.14
CA LEU A 12 -9.03 46.66 17.92
C LEU A 12 -10.00 45.49 17.94
N ALA A 13 -11.31 45.74 18.07
CA ALA A 13 -12.30 44.67 18.01
C ALA A 13 -12.32 43.98 16.64
N VAL A 14 -12.30 44.71 15.54
CA VAL A 14 -12.28 44.17 14.18
C VAL A 14 -11.02 43.35 13.94
N THR A 15 -9.85 43.83 14.34
CA THR A 15 -8.60 43.08 14.18
C THR A 15 -8.58 41.78 15.00
N LEU A 16 -9.18 41.81 16.19
CA LEU A 16 -9.32 40.60 17.02
C LEU A 16 -10.23 39.57 16.34
N PHE A 17 -11.38 40.00 15.81
CA PHE A 17 -12.28 39.09 15.07
C PHE A 17 -11.60 38.49 13.84
N MET A 18 -10.89 39.30 13.05
CA MET A 18 -10.12 38.76 11.89
C MET A 18 -9.06 37.76 12.32
N ALA A 19 -8.36 38.01 13.43
CA ALA A 19 -7.37 37.06 13.94
C ALA A 19 -8.02 35.71 14.35
N VAL A 20 -9.19 35.79 15.01
CA VAL A 20 -9.94 34.56 15.37
C VAL A 20 -10.42 33.80 14.12
N GLU A 21 -10.93 34.51 13.10
CA GLU A 21 -11.36 33.90 11.84
C GLU A 21 -10.20 33.17 11.14
N ILE A 22 -9.01 33.77 11.08
CA ILE A 22 -7.82 33.12 10.49
C ILE A 22 -7.44 31.86 11.28
N ILE A 23 -7.46 31.89 12.59
CA ILE A 23 -7.10 30.76 13.44
C ILE A 23 -8.12 29.64 13.28
N THR A 24 -9.41 29.95 13.36
CA THR A 24 -10.46 28.92 13.31
C THR A 24 -10.72 28.40 11.89
N GLY A 25 -10.65 29.28 10.90
CA GLY A 25 -10.98 28.97 9.51
C GLY A 25 -9.84 28.38 8.70
N ALA A 26 -8.59 28.68 9.02
CA ALA A 26 -7.44 28.25 8.24
C ALA A 26 -6.45 27.39 9.04
N LEU A 27 -6.03 27.83 10.21
CA LEU A 27 -4.99 27.13 10.97
C LEU A 27 -5.48 25.83 11.58
N LEU A 28 -6.62 25.81 12.24
CA LEU A 28 -7.14 24.59 12.88
C LEU A 28 -7.43 23.46 11.87
N PRO A 29 -8.11 23.70 10.74
CA PRO A 29 -8.31 22.66 9.73
C PRO A 29 -7.01 22.15 9.12
N THR A 30 -6.02 23.03 8.95
CA THR A 30 -4.69 22.62 8.42
C THR A 30 -3.96 21.72 9.40
N LEU A 31 -4.00 22.03 10.69
CA LEU A 31 -3.39 21.18 11.74
C LEU A 31 -4.09 19.83 11.84
N ASP A 32 -5.41 19.78 11.72
CA ASP A 32 -6.20 18.55 11.73
C ASP A 32 -5.86 17.69 10.50
N GLY A 33 -5.76 18.30 9.31
CA GLY A 33 -5.32 17.62 8.09
C GLY A 33 -3.91 17.03 8.20
N ILE A 34 -2.96 17.74 8.80
CA ILE A 34 -1.61 17.25 9.06
C ILE A 34 -1.64 16.06 10.02
N ASN A 35 -2.39 16.17 11.11
CA ASN A 35 -2.50 15.11 12.11
C ASN A 35 -3.12 13.84 11.54
N THR A 36 -4.16 13.97 10.72
CA THR A 36 -4.81 12.87 10.01
C THR A 36 -3.84 12.19 9.04
N SER A 37 -3.15 12.96 8.21
CA SER A 37 -2.17 12.45 7.26
C SER A 37 -0.99 11.74 7.95
N TYR A 38 -0.54 12.26 9.07
CA TYR A 38 0.48 11.62 9.89
C TYR A 38 0.00 10.29 10.47
N GLY A 39 -1.24 10.23 10.94
CA GLY A 39 -1.88 9.00 11.43
C GLY A 39 -1.95 7.93 10.33
N GLU A 40 -2.38 8.28 9.13
CA GLU A 40 -2.44 7.37 7.98
C GLU A 40 -1.05 6.85 7.59
N LEU A 41 -0.05 7.74 7.53
CA LEU A 41 1.33 7.36 7.23
C LEU A 41 1.88 6.38 8.27
N LYS A 42 1.65 6.65 9.55
CA LYS A 42 2.04 5.77 10.65
C LYS A 42 1.40 4.38 10.52
N ASN A 43 0.11 4.31 10.22
CA ASN A 43 -0.59 3.05 10.02
C ASN A 43 -0.01 2.27 8.83
N ARG A 44 0.20 2.93 7.69
CA ARG A 44 0.83 2.30 6.51
C ARG A 44 2.22 1.75 6.80
N ILE A 45 3.05 2.52 7.50
CA ILE A 45 4.40 2.06 7.89
C ILE A 45 4.31 0.86 8.83
N ASN A 46 3.39 0.90 9.80
CA ASN A 46 3.19 -0.20 10.73
C ASN A 46 2.73 -1.48 10.01
N ASP A 47 1.79 -1.36 9.07
CA ASP A 47 1.33 -2.48 8.23
C ASP A 47 2.48 -3.05 7.39
N GLN A 48 3.33 -2.19 6.81
CA GLN A 48 4.51 -2.63 6.07
C GLN A 48 5.50 -3.39 6.96
N LEU A 49 5.79 -2.87 8.16
CA LEU A 49 6.71 -3.52 9.11
C LEU A 49 6.19 -4.89 9.60
N GLN A 50 4.88 -5.06 9.66
CA GLN A 50 4.23 -6.30 10.08
C GLN A 50 3.92 -7.24 8.90
N THR A 51 4.15 -6.81 7.66
CA THR A 51 3.94 -7.61 6.47
C THR A 51 5.24 -8.32 6.09
N HIS A 52 5.20 -9.63 6.04
CA HIS A 52 6.27 -10.47 5.50
C HIS A 52 5.66 -11.56 4.65
N ILE A 53 6.17 -11.72 3.44
CA ILE A 53 5.77 -12.78 2.51
C ILE A 53 7.00 -13.60 2.12
N ASN A 54 6.80 -14.87 1.87
CA ASN A 54 7.85 -15.77 1.38
C ASN A 54 7.29 -16.66 0.27
N ILE A 55 7.96 -16.70 -0.87
CA ILE A 55 7.65 -17.63 -1.96
C ILE A 55 8.24 -18.99 -1.58
N THR A 56 7.38 -19.93 -1.22
CA THR A 56 7.81 -21.26 -0.73
C THR A 56 8.11 -22.22 -1.86
N THR A 57 7.29 -22.22 -2.92
CA THR A 57 7.43 -23.15 -4.02
C THR A 57 6.94 -22.53 -5.32
N VAL A 58 7.60 -22.83 -6.41
CA VAL A 58 7.17 -22.50 -7.76
C VAL A 58 7.17 -23.78 -8.60
N SER A 59 6.05 -24.11 -9.20
CA SER A 59 5.93 -25.19 -10.17
C SER A 59 5.55 -24.65 -11.55
N ARG A 60 6.04 -25.30 -12.60
CA ARG A 60 5.78 -24.95 -13.99
C ARG A 60 5.18 -26.12 -14.72
N SER A 61 4.17 -25.87 -15.55
CA SER A 61 3.59 -26.83 -16.48
C SER A 61 3.61 -26.27 -17.90
N ALA A 62 3.87 -27.13 -18.89
CA ALA A 62 3.84 -26.75 -20.30
C ALA A 62 2.39 -26.57 -20.77
N ASN A 63 2.15 -25.56 -21.60
CA ASN A 63 0.85 -25.25 -22.19
C ASN A 63 1.01 -24.74 -23.62
N GLY A 64 0.98 -25.62 -24.61
CA GLY A 64 0.93 -25.28 -26.04
C GLY A 64 2.07 -24.39 -26.56
N GLY A 65 3.31 -24.58 -26.08
CA GLY A 65 4.47 -23.73 -26.42
C GLY A 65 4.76 -22.60 -25.42
N ASN A 66 3.83 -22.36 -24.50
CA ASN A 66 3.97 -21.47 -23.36
C ASN A 66 3.99 -22.26 -22.05
N TYR A 67 4.07 -21.56 -20.94
CA TYR A 67 4.12 -22.17 -19.61
C TYR A 67 3.11 -21.54 -18.67
N ASN A 68 2.53 -22.37 -17.81
CA ASN A 68 1.77 -21.92 -16.65
C ASN A 68 2.64 -22.09 -15.41
N TYR A 69 2.61 -21.08 -14.54
CA TYR A 69 3.30 -21.11 -13.24
C TYR A 69 2.28 -21.14 -12.12
N ASN A 70 2.51 -22.02 -11.15
CA ASN A 70 1.78 -22.03 -9.90
C ASN A 70 2.78 -21.69 -8.79
N ILE A 71 2.50 -20.60 -8.06
CA ILE A 71 3.39 -19.98 -7.08
C ILE A 71 2.72 -20.05 -5.73
N SER A 72 3.37 -20.70 -4.77
CA SER A 72 2.91 -20.77 -3.40
C SER A 72 3.56 -19.65 -2.60
N VAL A 73 2.74 -18.79 -2.00
CA VAL A 73 3.17 -17.64 -1.20
C VAL A 73 2.66 -17.78 0.22
N GLN A 74 3.56 -17.87 1.16
CA GLN A 74 3.24 -17.89 2.58
C GLN A 74 3.28 -16.48 3.14
N ASN A 75 2.25 -16.12 3.90
CA ASN A 75 2.26 -14.92 4.73
C ASN A 75 2.96 -15.24 6.06
N THR A 76 4.22 -14.83 6.20
CA THR A 76 5.00 -15.01 7.43
C THR A 76 4.90 -13.81 8.37
N GLY A 77 4.16 -12.77 7.96
CA GLY A 77 3.85 -11.61 8.79
C GLY A 77 2.63 -11.81 9.69
N SER A 78 2.23 -10.75 10.38
CA SER A 78 1.08 -10.72 11.30
C SER A 78 -0.17 -10.03 10.72
N VAL A 79 -0.07 -9.40 9.55
CA VAL A 79 -1.18 -8.71 8.87
C VAL A 79 -1.83 -9.62 7.85
N THR A 80 -3.17 -9.59 7.76
CA THR A 80 -3.92 -10.28 6.70
C THR A 80 -3.79 -9.52 5.38
N LEU A 81 -3.41 -10.23 4.32
CA LEU A 81 -3.12 -9.65 3.01
C LEU A 81 -4.26 -9.88 2.01
N LYS A 82 -4.60 -8.85 1.22
CA LYS A 82 -5.62 -8.91 0.16
C LYS A 82 -4.99 -9.32 -1.15
N THR A 83 -5.32 -10.50 -1.66
CA THR A 83 -4.67 -11.09 -2.85
C THR A 83 -4.99 -10.37 -4.16
N GLU A 84 -6.13 -9.69 -4.27
CA GLU A 84 -6.51 -8.91 -5.46
C GLU A 84 -5.54 -7.76 -5.79
N LYS A 85 -4.82 -7.26 -4.78
CA LYS A 85 -3.85 -6.17 -4.90
C LYS A 85 -2.41 -6.65 -5.08
N PHE A 86 -2.19 -7.96 -5.15
CA PHE A 86 -0.87 -8.50 -5.42
C PHE A 86 -0.47 -8.26 -6.87
N ALA A 87 0.78 -7.89 -7.07
CA ALA A 87 1.38 -7.81 -8.39
C ALA A 87 2.44 -8.91 -8.55
N VAL A 88 2.38 -9.64 -9.66
CA VAL A 88 3.35 -10.70 -9.98
C VAL A 88 4.12 -10.30 -11.23
N LEU A 89 5.44 -10.29 -11.13
CA LEU A 89 6.33 -10.00 -12.23
C LEU A 89 7.17 -11.23 -12.57
N VAL A 90 7.29 -11.50 -13.85
CA VAL A 90 8.15 -12.55 -14.39
C VAL A 90 9.19 -11.90 -15.28
N ASN A 91 10.47 -12.03 -14.94
CA ASN A 91 11.60 -11.37 -15.61
C ASN A 91 11.41 -9.84 -15.76
N GLY A 92 10.74 -9.20 -14.79
CA GLY A 92 10.49 -7.76 -14.79
C GLY A 92 9.21 -7.32 -15.52
N VAL A 93 8.49 -8.24 -16.17
CA VAL A 93 7.21 -7.97 -16.84
C VAL A 93 6.07 -8.37 -15.90
N ALA A 94 5.09 -7.49 -15.72
CA ALA A 94 3.92 -7.76 -14.91
C ALA A 94 2.92 -8.66 -15.67
N TYR A 95 2.45 -9.68 -15.00
CA TYR A 95 1.44 -10.60 -15.53
C TYR A 95 0.21 -10.65 -14.62
N PRO A 96 -0.98 -10.79 -15.19
CA PRO A 96 -2.18 -11.04 -14.40
C PRO A 96 -2.06 -12.39 -13.72
N ALA A 97 -2.28 -12.40 -12.41
CA ALA A 97 -2.26 -13.61 -11.59
C ALA A 97 -3.64 -13.81 -10.96
N SER A 98 -4.12 -15.05 -10.96
CA SER A 98 -5.31 -15.42 -10.19
C SER A 98 -4.87 -16.12 -8.91
N CYS A 99 -5.48 -15.76 -7.77
CA CYS A 99 -5.23 -16.41 -6.50
C CYS A 99 -6.38 -17.34 -6.11
N SER A 100 -6.06 -18.44 -5.45
CA SER A 100 -7.04 -19.42 -4.96
C SER A 100 -7.90 -18.90 -3.81
N CYS A 101 -7.53 -17.76 -3.20
CA CYS A 101 -8.20 -17.17 -2.04
C CYS A 101 -8.20 -15.64 -2.14
N ALA A 102 -9.20 -14.98 -1.55
CA ALA A 102 -9.29 -13.52 -1.51
C ALA A 102 -8.35 -12.89 -0.47
N TYR A 103 -8.01 -13.63 0.58
CA TYR A 103 -7.16 -13.19 1.69
C TYR A 103 -6.15 -14.28 2.06
N ILE A 104 -4.92 -13.87 2.40
CA ILE A 104 -3.92 -14.74 3.01
C ILE A 104 -3.75 -14.31 4.46
N TYR A 105 -4.25 -15.11 5.39
CA TYR A 105 -4.09 -14.88 6.82
C TYR A 105 -2.65 -15.17 7.27
N PRO A 106 -2.23 -14.66 8.44
CA PRO A 106 -0.94 -15.00 9.04
C PRO A 106 -0.71 -16.52 9.08
N GLN A 107 0.49 -16.94 8.71
CA GLN A 107 0.97 -18.33 8.60
C GLN A 107 0.28 -19.18 7.51
N ASN A 108 -0.70 -18.64 6.77
CA ASN A 108 -1.36 -19.36 5.68
C ASN A 108 -0.64 -19.16 4.34
N ILE A 109 -0.95 -20.08 3.40
CA ILE A 109 -0.41 -20.08 2.04
C ILE A 109 -1.51 -19.73 1.03
N GLY A 110 -1.22 -18.80 0.12
CA GLY A 110 -2.01 -18.50 -1.06
C GLY A 110 -1.33 -19.06 -2.32
N TYR A 111 -2.13 -19.56 -3.26
CA TYR A 111 -1.63 -20.11 -4.53
C TYR A 111 -1.97 -19.15 -5.66
N PHE A 112 -0.93 -18.62 -6.31
CA PHE A 112 -1.06 -17.74 -7.47
C PHE A 112 -0.79 -18.51 -8.74
N THR A 113 -1.72 -18.45 -9.68
CA THR A 113 -1.60 -19.07 -10.99
C THR A 113 -1.39 -18.02 -12.06
N LEU A 114 -0.30 -18.16 -12.82
CA LEU A 114 -0.01 -17.42 -14.03
C LEU A 114 -0.20 -18.31 -15.23
N THR A 115 -0.79 -17.79 -16.29
CA THR A 115 -1.02 -18.56 -17.51
C THR A 115 -0.35 -17.89 -18.70
N ASN A 116 0.06 -18.72 -19.67
CA ASN A 116 0.54 -18.27 -20.98
C ASN A 116 1.84 -17.46 -20.95
N ILE A 117 2.81 -17.85 -20.13
CA ILE A 117 4.11 -17.22 -20.02
C ILE A 117 5.07 -17.80 -21.07
N THR A 118 5.72 -16.95 -21.86
CA THR A 118 6.63 -17.37 -22.95
C THR A 118 8.04 -17.73 -22.49
N SER A 119 8.41 -17.49 -21.22
CA SER A 119 9.76 -17.77 -20.70
C SER A 119 9.95 -19.24 -20.40
N GLY A 120 10.86 -19.90 -21.14
CA GLY A 120 11.17 -21.33 -20.99
C GLY A 120 12.45 -21.65 -20.22
N GLY A 121 13.30 -20.67 -19.94
CA GLY A 121 14.57 -20.82 -19.21
C GLY A 121 14.48 -20.47 -17.73
N ALA A 122 15.65 -20.20 -17.14
CA ALA A 122 15.71 -19.65 -15.78
C ALA A 122 14.87 -18.39 -15.68
N THR A 123 13.96 -18.35 -14.71
CA THR A 123 12.91 -17.34 -14.62
C THR A 123 12.93 -16.69 -13.24
N ARG A 124 13.10 -15.38 -13.21
CA ARG A 124 13.02 -14.60 -11.98
C ARG A 124 11.59 -14.15 -11.75
N ILE A 125 11.03 -14.61 -10.66
CA ILE A 125 9.68 -14.25 -10.22
C ILE A 125 9.79 -13.27 -9.07
N LYS A 126 8.99 -12.19 -9.11
CA LYS A 126 8.83 -11.23 -8.03
C LYS A 126 7.35 -11.13 -7.70
N ILE A 127 7.01 -11.26 -6.44
CA ILE A 127 5.66 -10.99 -5.95
C ILE A 127 5.69 -9.79 -5.03
N ILE A 128 4.72 -8.89 -5.19
CA ILE A 128 4.56 -7.68 -4.40
C ILE A 128 3.18 -7.75 -3.74
N SER A 129 3.15 -7.62 -2.42
CA SER A 129 1.91 -7.61 -1.64
C SER A 129 1.16 -6.27 -1.76
N ASP A 130 -0.07 -6.23 -1.26
CA ASP A 130 -0.91 -5.03 -1.16
C ASP A 130 -0.27 -3.89 -0.35
N ASN A 131 0.61 -4.21 0.59
CA ASN A 131 1.37 -3.24 1.39
C ASN A 131 2.72 -2.84 0.76
N GLY A 132 3.04 -3.34 -0.46
CA GLY A 132 4.26 -3.01 -1.20
C GLY A 132 5.49 -3.82 -0.80
N ILE A 133 5.37 -4.80 0.10
CA ILE A 133 6.45 -5.72 0.46
C ILE A 133 6.58 -6.78 -0.63
N ALA A 134 7.81 -7.08 -1.03
CA ALA A 134 8.09 -7.98 -2.13
C ALA A 134 9.02 -9.12 -1.74
N ASP A 135 8.81 -10.27 -2.38
CA ASP A 135 9.74 -11.39 -2.33
C ASP A 135 10.11 -11.86 -3.75
N TYR A 136 11.25 -12.52 -3.86
CA TYR A 136 11.84 -12.95 -5.13
C TYR A 136 12.16 -14.43 -5.10
N TYR A 137 11.89 -15.10 -6.20
CA TYR A 137 12.23 -16.49 -6.41
C TYR A 137 12.90 -16.70 -7.77
N MET A 138 14.01 -17.44 -7.79
CA MET A 138 14.66 -17.83 -9.03
C MET A 138 14.24 -19.28 -9.35
N TYR A 139 13.37 -19.40 -10.34
CA TYR A 139 12.98 -20.72 -10.86
C TYR A 139 13.99 -21.19 -11.90
N THR A 140 14.54 -22.38 -11.69
CA THR A 140 15.42 -23.09 -12.66
C THR A 140 14.69 -24.36 -13.09
N PRO A 141 14.46 -24.57 -14.42
CA PRO A 141 13.73 -25.73 -14.94
C PRO A 141 14.46 -27.04 -14.72
#